data_af0be8f7b0b7478a7caf44515d1f5927
#
_entry.id   af0be8f7b0b7478a7caf44515d1f5927
#
_cell.length_a   1.000
_cell.length_b   1.000
_cell.length_c   1.000
_cell.angle_alpha   90.00
_cell.angle_beta   90.00
_cell.angle_gamma   90.00
#
_symmetry.space_group_name_H-M   'P 1'
#
loop_
_entity.id
_entity.type
_entity.pdbx_description
1 polymer ?
#
loop_
_entity_poly.entity_id
_entity_poly.type
_entity_poly.pdbx_seq_one_letter_code
_entity_poly.pdbx_strand_id
1 'polypeptide(L)'
;MKANKDPVVLSQTFGTFEPMPKILSEKQIAEYEENGLVFPVTVMSENDAKLLTRKLETYEAESGGPIQKEWRHKVHLLFTWANEIVRHPKILDAVEDLIGPNIICWTTNFFIKEAQDPGFVS
;
A
#
# COMPACT_ATOMS: atom_id res chain seq x y z
N MET A 1 -12.23 64.25 19.67
CA MET A 1 -12.68 62.88 19.86
C MET A 1 -12.15 62.02 18.75
N LYS A 2 -11.05 61.28 18.98
CA LYS A 2 -10.46 60.36 17.97
C LYS A 2 -10.92 58.97 18.31
N ALA A 3 -11.66 58.36 17.39
CA ALA A 3 -12.08 56.96 17.50
C ALA A 3 -10.90 56.06 17.19
N ASN A 4 -10.46 55.30 18.19
CA ASN A 4 -9.47 54.22 18.06
C ASN A 4 -10.17 53.03 17.41
N LYS A 5 -9.78 52.65 16.19
CA LYS A 5 -10.21 51.45 15.51
C LYS A 5 -9.06 50.46 15.58
N ASP A 6 -8.99 49.68 16.65
CA ASP A 6 -8.11 48.51 16.66
C ASP A 6 -8.73 47.40 15.79
N PRO A 7 -7.98 46.81 14.88
CA PRO A 7 -8.49 45.69 14.11
C PRO A 7 -8.59 44.45 15.02
N VAL A 8 -9.79 43.92 15.13
CA VAL A 8 -10.04 42.62 15.78
C VAL A 8 -9.38 41.53 14.93
N VAL A 9 -8.20 41.11 15.36
CA VAL A 9 -7.53 39.93 14.75
C VAL A 9 -8.23 38.68 15.33
N LEU A 10 -9.19 38.16 14.56
CA LEU A 10 -9.75 36.85 14.79
C LEU A 10 -8.73 35.82 14.29
N SER A 11 -7.70 35.50 15.06
CA SER A 11 -6.91 34.31 14.87
C SER A 11 -7.66 33.12 15.49
N GLN A 12 -8.69 32.67 14.80
CA GLN A 12 -9.19 31.33 15.05
C GLN A 12 -8.20 30.36 14.37
N THR A 13 -7.24 29.87 15.14
CA THR A 13 -6.54 28.63 14.84
C THR A 13 -7.59 27.52 14.89
N PHE A 14 -8.18 27.22 13.73
CA PHE A 14 -8.79 25.91 13.55
C PHE A 14 -7.65 24.92 13.73
N GLY A 15 -7.68 24.16 14.82
CA GLY A 15 -6.75 23.07 15.01
C GLY A 15 -6.79 22.20 13.76
N THR A 16 -5.64 22.00 13.13
CA THR A 16 -5.49 21.01 12.07
C THR A 16 -5.92 19.69 12.66
N PHE A 17 -7.07 19.17 12.21
CA PHE A 17 -7.54 17.86 12.58
C PHE A 17 -6.62 16.87 11.86
N GLU A 18 -5.53 16.51 12.49
CA GLU A 18 -4.68 15.43 12.01
C GLU A 18 -5.52 14.15 12.10
N PRO A 19 -5.83 13.50 10.97
CA PRO A 19 -6.60 12.26 11.00
C PRO A 19 -5.82 11.22 11.81
N MET A 20 -6.48 10.60 12.79
CA MET A 20 -5.85 9.53 13.55
C MET A 20 -5.50 8.36 12.63
N PRO A 21 -4.31 7.76 12.79
CA PRO A 21 -3.90 6.60 12.01
C PRO A 21 -4.92 5.47 12.12
N LYS A 22 -5.17 4.77 11.01
CA LYS A 22 -6.16 3.71 10.90
C LYS A 22 -5.62 2.37 11.37
N ILE A 23 -4.38 2.07 11.05
CA ILE A 23 -3.76 0.76 11.31
C ILE A 23 -2.32 0.85 11.82
N LEU A 24 -1.56 1.86 11.42
CA LEU A 24 -0.19 2.06 11.88
C LEU A 24 -0.19 2.80 13.22
N SER A 25 0.75 2.45 14.10
CA SER A 25 1.02 3.25 15.29
C SER A 25 1.82 4.50 14.95
N GLU A 26 1.73 5.53 15.77
CA GLU A 26 2.54 6.75 15.64
C GLU A 26 4.05 6.43 15.56
N LYS A 27 4.51 5.41 16.31
CA LYS A 27 5.89 4.93 16.25
C LYS A 27 6.25 4.39 14.87
N GLN A 28 5.38 3.63 14.23
CA GLN A 28 5.61 3.07 12.90
C GLN A 28 5.62 4.18 11.83
N ILE A 29 4.77 5.18 11.97
CA ILE A 29 4.76 6.35 11.08
C ILE A 29 6.07 7.13 11.24
N ALA A 30 6.50 7.42 12.47
CA ALA A 30 7.77 8.08 12.73
C ALA A 30 8.98 7.28 12.20
N GLU A 31 8.96 5.95 12.31
CA GLU A 31 9.98 5.07 11.75
C GLU A 31 10.03 5.15 10.22
N TYR A 32 8.88 5.21 9.55
CA TYR A 32 8.82 5.43 8.12
C TYR A 32 9.35 6.81 7.70
N GLU A 33 9.01 7.87 8.43
CA GLU A 33 9.48 9.22 8.17
C GLU A 33 11.01 9.34 8.32
N GLU A 34 11.58 8.65 9.31
CA GLU A 34 13.02 8.67 9.57
C GLU A 34 13.81 7.80 8.58
N ASN A 35 13.32 6.57 8.31
CA ASN A 35 14.08 5.54 7.61
C ASN A 35 13.60 5.29 6.16
N GLY A 36 12.46 5.86 5.76
CA GLY A 36 11.85 5.65 4.46
C GLY A 36 11.18 4.28 4.30
N LEU A 37 11.07 3.50 5.37
CA LEU A 37 10.44 2.19 5.36
C LEU A 37 9.88 1.82 6.75
N VAL A 38 8.85 0.97 6.77
CA VAL A 38 8.28 0.36 7.98
C VAL A 38 7.92 -1.09 7.71
N PHE A 39 8.36 -1.99 8.58
CA PHE A 39 8.05 -3.43 8.51
C PHE A 39 8.23 -4.11 9.87
N PRO A 40 7.58 -5.27 10.11
CA PRO A 40 6.52 -5.84 9.29
C PRO A 40 5.17 -5.14 9.51
N VAL A 41 4.32 -5.11 8.48
CA VAL A 41 2.91 -4.70 8.59
C VAL A 41 2.04 -5.89 8.20
N THR A 42 1.30 -6.44 9.17
CA THR A 42 0.44 -7.61 8.94
C THR A 42 -0.88 -7.19 8.35
N VAL A 43 -1.07 -7.44 7.06
CA VAL A 43 -2.27 -7.02 6.31
C VAL A 43 -3.26 -8.16 6.04
N MET A 44 -2.82 -9.41 6.07
CA MET A 44 -3.67 -10.59 5.84
C MET A 44 -3.23 -11.78 6.69
N SER A 45 -4.09 -12.78 6.79
CA SER A 45 -3.76 -14.03 7.48
C SER A 45 -2.85 -14.92 6.61
N GLU A 46 -2.15 -15.86 7.25
CA GLU A 46 -1.37 -16.88 6.53
C GLU A 46 -2.24 -17.73 5.59
N ASN A 47 -3.48 -18.03 6.00
CA ASN A 47 -4.41 -18.78 5.17
C ASN A 47 -4.81 -18.00 3.91
N ASP A 48 -5.06 -16.69 4.03
CA ASP A 48 -5.36 -15.85 2.87
C ASP A 48 -4.17 -15.77 1.92
N ALA A 49 -2.95 -15.63 2.45
CA ALA A 49 -1.72 -15.64 1.65
C ALA A 49 -1.55 -16.97 0.90
N LYS A 50 -1.82 -18.13 1.56
CA LYS A 50 -1.80 -19.45 0.91
C LYS A 50 -2.86 -19.58 -0.18
N LEU A 51 -4.06 -19.00 0.02
CA LEU A 51 -5.09 -18.99 -1.01
C LEU A 51 -4.67 -18.20 -2.25
N LEU A 52 -4.00 -17.06 -2.06
CA LEU A 52 -3.47 -16.27 -3.17
C LEU A 52 -2.37 -17.02 -3.94
N THR A 53 -1.46 -17.69 -3.22
CA THR A 53 -0.44 -18.56 -3.84
C THR A 53 -1.09 -19.63 -4.72
N ARG A 54 -2.11 -20.33 -4.21
CA ARG A 54 -2.83 -21.33 -4.99
C ARG A 54 -3.51 -20.78 -6.24
N LYS A 55 -3.99 -19.55 -6.22
CA LYS A 55 -4.57 -18.89 -7.41
C LYS A 55 -3.53 -18.73 -8.51
N LEU A 56 -2.29 -18.35 -8.15
CA LEU A 56 -1.18 -18.28 -9.11
C LEU A 56 -0.82 -19.69 -9.62
N GLU A 57 -0.62 -20.65 -8.74
CA GLU A 57 -0.29 -22.04 -9.10
C GLU A 57 -1.35 -22.67 -10.02
N THR A 58 -2.63 -22.40 -9.76
CA THR A 58 -3.74 -22.87 -10.62
C THR A 58 -3.62 -22.25 -12.03
N TYR A 59 -3.39 -20.95 -12.11
CA TYR A 59 -3.19 -20.28 -13.39
C TYR A 59 -2.01 -20.89 -14.17
N GLU A 60 -0.88 -21.11 -13.50
CA GLU A 60 0.32 -21.68 -14.12
C GLU A 60 0.09 -23.13 -14.60
N ALA A 61 -0.65 -23.93 -13.82
CA ALA A 61 -1.02 -25.29 -14.23
C ALA A 61 -1.95 -25.29 -15.45
N GLU A 62 -2.94 -24.41 -15.50
CA GLU A 62 -3.88 -24.28 -16.62
C GLU A 62 -3.21 -23.69 -17.88
N SER A 63 -2.23 -22.81 -17.70
CA SER A 63 -1.49 -22.18 -18.80
C SER A 63 -0.33 -23.03 -19.34
N GLY A 64 -0.04 -24.16 -18.69
CA GLY A 64 1.01 -25.09 -19.09
C GLY A 64 2.42 -24.70 -18.67
N GLY A 65 2.56 -23.83 -17.65
CA GLY A 65 3.84 -23.47 -17.07
C GLY A 65 3.84 -22.14 -16.33
N PRO A 66 5.00 -21.70 -15.82
CA PRO A 66 5.15 -20.46 -15.09
C PRO A 66 4.64 -19.24 -15.84
N ILE A 67 4.12 -18.26 -15.09
CA ILE A 67 3.65 -17.01 -15.70
C ILE A 67 4.75 -16.36 -16.53
N GLN A 68 4.47 -16.07 -17.80
CA GLN A 68 5.39 -15.50 -18.73
C GLN A 68 5.82 -14.09 -18.30
N LYS A 69 7.05 -13.71 -18.65
CA LYS A 69 7.65 -12.45 -18.23
C LYS A 69 6.79 -11.23 -18.60
N GLU A 70 6.17 -11.26 -19.76
CA GLU A 70 5.31 -10.18 -20.30
C GLU A 70 4.05 -9.97 -19.45
N TRP A 71 3.56 -11.02 -18.79
CA TRP A 71 2.35 -11.00 -17.93
C TRP A 71 2.65 -10.67 -16.47
N ARG A 72 3.92 -10.47 -16.10
CA ARG A 72 4.33 -10.15 -14.73
C ARG A 72 4.18 -8.68 -14.37
N HIS A 73 3.81 -7.82 -15.33
CA HIS A 73 3.64 -6.39 -15.15
C HIS A 73 2.16 -6.01 -15.13
N LYS A 74 1.79 -5.08 -14.26
CA LYS A 74 0.41 -4.59 -14.07
C LYS A 74 -0.58 -5.73 -13.83
N VAL A 75 -0.17 -6.71 -13.05
CA VAL A 75 -0.93 -7.95 -12.81
C VAL A 75 -2.33 -7.71 -12.25
N HIS A 76 -2.55 -6.59 -11.57
CA HIS A 76 -3.87 -6.18 -11.09
C HIS A 76 -4.87 -5.85 -12.20
N LEU A 77 -4.40 -5.63 -13.43
CA LEU A 77 -5.27 -5.44 -14.61
C LEU A 77 -5.59 -6.76 -15.31
N LEU A 78 -4.83 -7.81 -15.04
CA LEU A 78 -4.93 -9.11 -15.68
C LEU A 78 -5.69 -10.12 -14.81
N PHE A 79 -5.47 -10.06 -13.49
CA PHE A 79 -6.02 -11.03 -12.54
C PHE A 79 -6.92 -10.34 -11.51
N THR A 80 -8.17 -10.80 -11.41
CA THR A 80 -9.15 -10.26 -10.45
C THR A 80 -8.63 -10.33 -9.02
N TRP A 81 -8.03 -11.46 -8.65
CA TRP A 81 -7.47 -11.65 -7.31
C TRP A 81 -6.27 -10.73 -7.01
N ALA A 82 -5.48 -10.36 -8.03
CA ALA A 82 -4.42 -9.38 -7.85
C ALA A 82 -4.98 -7.95 -7.69
N ASN A 83 -6.09 -7.65 -8.37
CA ASN A 83 -6.83 -6.41 -8.16
C ASN A 83 -7.43 -6.33 -6.75
N GLU A 84 -7.93 -7.45 -6.22
CA GLU A 84 -8.44 -7.52 -4.84
C GLU A 84 -7.33 -7.21 -3.81
N ILE A 85 -6.09 -7.67 -4.04
CA ILE A 85 -4.94 -7.34 -3.18
C ILE A 85 -4.68 -5.82 -3.19
N VAL A 86 -4.63 -5.20 -4.36
CA VAL A 86 -4.40 -3.76 -4.50
C VAL A 86 -5.47 -2.93 -3.79
N ARG A 87 -6.68 -3.46 -3.69
CA ARG A 87 -7.83 -2.83 -3.04
C ARG A 87 -8.07 -3.34 -1.62
N HIS A 88 -7.18 -4.15 -1.09
CA HIS A 88 -7.35 -4.73 0.24
C HIS A 88 -7.37 -3.63 1.31
N PRO A 89 -8.44 -3.52 2.14
CA PRO A 89 -8.61 -2.41 3.07
C PRO A 89 -7.40 -2.17 3.97
N LYS A 90 -6.86 -3.23 4.59
CA LYS A 90 -5.70 -3.09 5.47
C LYS A 90 -4.41 -2.63 4.76
N ILE A 91 -4.27 -2.92 3.45
CA ILE A 91 -3.16 -2.40 2.67
C ILE A 91 -3.38 -0.92 2.41
N LEU A 92 -4.59 -0.55 1.98
CA LEU A 92 -4.92 0.84 1.71
C LEU A 92 -4.87 1.70 2.97
N ASP A 93 -5.39 1.20 4.10
CA ASP A 93 -5.35 1.91 5.38
C ASP A 93 -3.91 2.18 5.85
N ALA A 94 -3.01 1.17 5.74
CA ALA A 94 -1.60 1.36 6.07
C ALA A 94 -0.90 2.36 5.15
N VAL A 95 -1.21 2.33 3.85
CA VAL A 95 -0.65 3.29 2.88
C VAL A 95 -1.21 4.69 3.11
N GLU A 96 -2.51 4.80 3.40
CA GLU A 96 -3.16 6.08 3.70
C GLU A 96 -2.57 6.74 4.95
N ASP A 97 -2.23 5.96 5.99
CA ASP A 97 -1.57 6.45 7.19
C ASP A 97 -0.20 7.10 6.90
N LEU A 98 0.47 6.71 5.80
CA LEU A 98 1.79 7.21 5.42
C LEU A 98 1.74 8.35 4.41
N ILE A 99 0.86 8.27 3.40
CA ILE A 99 0.86 9.20 2.25
C ILE A 99 -0.48 9.92 2.05
N GLY A 100 -1.45 9.69 2.94
CA GLY A 100 -2.79 10.28 2.85
C GLY A 100 -3.72 9.56 1.88
N PRO A 101 -4.99 10.03 1.76
CA PRO A 101 -6.06 9.29 1.09
C PRO A 101 -6.01 9.32 -0.45
N ASN A 102 -5.18 10.15 -1.06
CA ASN A 102 -5.10 10.29 -2.51
C ASN A 102 -4.15 9.25 -3.12
N ILE A 103 -4.54 7.98 -3.08
CA ILE A 103 -3.70 6.85 -3.47
C ILE A 103 -3.97 6.45 -4.91
N ILE A 104 -2.91 6.33 -5.71
CA ILE A 104 -2.94 5.78 -7.07
C ILE A 104 -1.98 4.59 -7.14
N CYS A 105 -2.50 3.41 -7.52
CA CYS A 105 -1.65 2.27 -7.84
C CYS A 105 -1.10 2.43 -9.26
N TRP A 106 0.17 2.81 -9.38
CA TRP A 106 0.84 2.97 -10.67
C TRP A 106 1.10 1.64 -11.36
N THR A 107 1.58 0.65 -10.63
CA THR A 107 1.90 -0.67 -11.18
C THR A 107 1.94 -1.73 -10.07
N THR A 108 1.78 -2.98 -10.49
CA THR A 108 2.02 -4.17 -9.67
C THR A 108 2.82 -5.15 -10.50
N ASN A 109 3.88 -5.72 -9.94
CA ASN A 109 4.75 -6.63 -10.65
C ASN A 109 4.98 -7.90 -9.82
N PHE A 110 5.09 -9.04 -10.50
CA PHE A 110 5.57 -10.27 -9.89
C PHE A 110 7.09 -10.39 -10.06
N PHE A 111 7.79 -10.39 -8.94
CA PHE A 111 9.21 -10.70 -8.84
C PHE A 111 9.35 -12.14 -8.36
N ILE A 112 9.23 -13.07 -9.30
CA ILE A 112 9.26 -14.51 -8.99
C ILE A 112 10.70 -14.98 -9.04
N LYS A 113 11.13 -15.62 -7.96
CA LYS A 113 12.43 -16.28 -7.82
C LYS A 113 12.20 -17.74 -7.52
N GLU A 114 12.49 -18.59 -8.49
CA GLU A 114 12.40 -20.02 -8.33
C GLU A 114 13.55 -20.56 -7.48
N ALA A 115 13.32 -21.72 -6.85
CA ALA A 115 14.37 -22.39 -6.10
C ALA A 115 15.55 -22.73 -7.04
N GLN A 116 16.76 -22.42 -6.61
CA GLN A 116 18.01 -22.65 -7.36
C GLN A 116 18.18 -21.86 -8.67
N ASP A 117 17.27 -20.92 -8.98
CA ASP A 117 17.48 -20.02 -10.12
C ASP A 117 18.71 -19.12 -9.86
N PRO A 118 19.78 -19.19 -10.67
CA PRO A 118 20.96 -18.36 -10.51
C PRO A 118 20.74 -16.92 -10.98
N GLY A 119 19.64 -16.65 -11.69
CA GLY A 119 19.33 -15.35 -12.25
C GLY A 119 19.07 -14.31 -11.16
N PHE A 120 19.47 -13.06 -11.42
CA PHE A 120 19.07 -11.92 -10.62
C PHE A 120 17.66 -11.50 -11.04
N VAL A 121 16.75 -11.31 -10.09
CA VAL A 121 15.41 -10.77 -10.38
C VAL A 121 15.53 -9.25 -10.43
N SER A 122 15.36 -8.68 -11.59
CA SER A 122 15.37 -7.22 -11.81
C SER A 122 14.04 -6.76 -12.41
#